data_ab7cc7fcba444e9941a8f4d4fcb1d853
#
_entry.id   ab7cc7fcba444e9941a8f4d4fcb1d853
#
_cell.length_a   1.000
_cell.length_b   1.000
_cell.length_c   1.000
_cell.angle_alpha   90.00
_cell.angle_beta   90.00
_cell.angle_gamma   90.00
#
_symmetry.space_group_name_H-M   'P 1'
#
loop_
_entity.id
_entity.type
_entity.pdbx_description
1 polymer ?
#
loop_
_entity_poly.entity_id
_entity_poly.type
_entity_poly.pdbx_seq_one_letter_code
_entity_poly.pdbx_strand_id
1 'polypeptide(L)'
;MTDYSCANFTAEEENRKLIKDNILFHHETLPIGEFAIGTNTTAFVAARKYHIEDKLPILIAEKTGPHFAVGDTCYSHSEEVRLFNPDGKEIIAKDNECSIKRKEDSHKAYFNCHTDITIPYDELGEVSVVTMTEEVIPIIEEGRFVLAGCEELNAPFDQESMD
;
A
#
# COMPACT_ATOMS: atom_id res chain seq x y z
N MET A 1 -9.85 7.17 5.17
CA MET A 1 -9.44 6.86 6.54
C MET A 1 -10.17 7.80 7.48
N THR A 2 -11.06 7.27 8.30
CA THR A 2 -11.90 8.03 9.24
C THR A 2 -11.41 7.90 10.68
N ASP A 3 -10.62 6.87 10.94
CA ASP A 3 -9.98 6.64 12.21
C ASP A 3 -8.59 6.06 11.99
N TYR A 4 -7.68 6.33 12.90
CA TYR A 4 -6.32 5.84 12.88
C TYR A 4 -5.80 5.71 14.30
N SER A 5 -5.07 4.66 14.56
CA SER A 5 -4.36 4.48 15.80
C SER A 5 -3.04 3.75 15.60
N CYS A 6 -2.07 4.13 16.40
CA CYS A 6 -0.79 3.44 16.51
C CYS A 6 -0.48 3.33 18.00
N ALA A 7 -0.25 2.12 18.49
CA ALA A 7 -0.26 1.78 19.91
C ALA A 7 0.54 2.73 20.83
N ASN A 8 1.66 3.26 20.35
CA ASN A 8 2.53 4.15 21.13
C ASN A 8 2.62 5.57 20.56
N PHE A 9 1.94 5.85 19.44
CA PHE A 9 2.12 7.11 18.71
C PHE A 9 0.90 8.03 18.83
N THR A 10 -0.30 7.52 18.72
CA THR A 10 -1.52 8.35 18.76
C THR A 10 -2.03 8.64 20.17
N ALA A 11 -1.37 8.11 21.20
CA ALA A 11 -1.68 8.45 22.59
C ALA A 11 -1.42 9.92 22.92
N GLU A 12 -0.45 10.54 22.24
CA GLU A 12 -0.05 11.93 22.44
C GLU A 12 -0.67 12.85 21.37
N GLU A 13 -1.14 14.01 21.81
CA GLU A 13 -1.79 15.00 20.92
C GLU A 13 -0.83 15.51 19.84
N GLU A 14 0.44 15.71 20.15
CA GLU A 14 1.46 16.13 19.18
C GLU A 14 1.64 15.13 18.06
N ASN A 15 1.63 13.83 18.36
CA ASN A 15 1.76 12.78 17.37
C ASN A 15 0.51 12.69 16.50
N ARG A 16 -0.68 12.88 17.06
CA ARG A 16 -1.94 12.98 16.28
C ARG A 16 -1.88 14.15 15.30
N LYS A 17 -1.34 15.27 15.74
CA LYS A 17 -1.17 16.44 14.88
C LYS A 17 -0.19 16.15 13.74
N LEU A 18 0.94 15.47 14.01
CA LEU A 18 1.88 15.07 12.97
C LEU A 18 1.22 14.18 11.91
N ILE A 19 0.40 13.20 12.30
CA ILE A 19 -0.35 12.37 11.37
C ILE A 19 -1.31 13.24 10.55
N LYS A 20 -2.08 14.11 11.19
CA LYS A 20 -3.02 14.98 10.51
C LYS A 20 -2.34 15.90 9.51
N ASP A 21 -1.22 16.50 9.88
CA ASP A 21 -0.52 17.47 9.05
C ASP A 21 0.26 16.82 7.90
N ASN A 22 0.88 15.65 8.12
CA ASN A 22 1.80 15.04 7.15
C ASN A 22 1.20 13.88 6.36
N ILE A 23 0.20 13.19 6.89
CA ILE A 23 -0.43 12.04 6.23
C ILE A 23 -1.80 12.42 5.68
N LEU A 24 -2.61 13.12 6.48
CA LEU A 24 -3.95 13.52 6.08
C LEU A 24 -4.00 14.87 5.34
N PHE A 25 -2.89 15.60 5.27
CA PHE A 25 -2.82 16.91 4.62
C PHE A 25 -3.95 17.86 5.08
N HIS A 26 -4.17 17.91 6.39
CA HIS A 26 -5.24 18.67 7.06
C HIS A 26 -6.68 18.23 6.74
N HIS A 27 -6.89 17.19 5.97
CA HIS A 27 -8.20 16.59 5.80
C HIS A 27 -8.66 15.90 7.08
N GLU A 28 -9.94 15.94 7.38
CA GLU A 28 -10.51 15.19 8.51
C GLU A 28 -10.59 13.69 8.19
N THR A 29 -10.82 13.36 6.92
CA THR A 29 -10.90 11.99 6.41
C THR A 29 -10.28 11.91 5.02
N LEU A 30 -9.66 10.76 4.71
CA LEU A 30 -9.20 10.45 3.37
C LEU A 30 -9.65 9.03 2.99
N PRO A 31 -9.98 8.78 1.71
CA PRO A 31 -10.19 7.44 1.21
C PRO A 31 -8.87 6.65 1.18
N ILE A 32 -8.98 5.33 1.10
CA ILE A 32 -7.86 4.50 0.67
C ILE A 32 -7.86 4.52 -0.85
N GLY A 33 -6.85 5.12 -1.43
CA GLY A 33 -6.69 5.27 -2.88
C GLY A 33 -5.94 4.10 -3.53
N GLU A 34 -5.13 3.38 -2.76
CA GLU A 34 -4.35 2.23 -3.21
C GLU A 34 -4.20 1.20 -2.11
N PHE A 35 -4.21 -0.06 -2.50
CA PHE A 35 -3.69 -1.17 -1.72
C PHE A 35 -2.89 -2.09 -2.65
N ALA A 36 -1.67 -2.41 -2.26
CA ALA A 36 -0.83 -3.32 -3.02
C ALA A 36 0.03 -4.18 -2.10
N ILE A 37 0.44 -5.33 -2.61
CA ILE A 37 1.42 -6.19 -1.95
C ILE A 37 2.72 -6.06 -2.74
N GLY A 38 3.66 -5.29 -2.20
CA GLY A 38 5.00 -5.17 -2.78
C GLY A 38 5.68 -6.54 -2.80
N THR A 39 6.42 -6.82 -3.85
CA THR A 39 7.10 -8.11 -4.03
C THR A 39 8.61 -7.96 -4.23
N ASN A 40 9.15 -6.78 -4.00
CA ASN A 40 10.58 -6.52 -4.17
C ASN A 40 11.35 -6.87 -2.88
N THR A 41 11.31 -8.16 -2.52
CA THR A 41 12.01 -8.71 -1.35
C THR A 41 13.53 -8.56 -1.46
N THR A 42 14.08 -8.58 -2.67
CA THR A 42 15.51 -8.33 -2.91
C THR A 42 15.91 -6.91 -2.48
N ALA A 43 15.12 -5.91 -2.87
CA ALA A 43 15.39 -4.52 -2.45
C ALA A 43 15.22 -4.35 -0.94
N PHE A 44 14.23 -5.02 -0.33
CA PHE A 44 14.05 -5.02 1.11
C PHE A 44 15.28 -5.54 1.84
N VAL A 45 15.72 -6.77 1.50
CA VAL A 45 16.89 -7.41 2.12
C VAL A 45 18.14 -6.56 1.91
N ALA A 46 18.39 -6.07 0.68
CA ALA A 46 19.52 -5.21 0.41
C ALA A 46 19.49 -3.90 1.23
N ALA A 47 18.32 -3.29 1.35
CA ALA A 47 18.16 -2.06 2.13
C ALA A 47 18.50 -2.30 3.61
N ARG A 48 17.99 -3.37 4.20
CA ARG A 48 18.31 -3.77 5.59
C ARG A 48 19.79 -4.07 5.77
N LYS A 49 20.36 -4.90 4.90
CA LYS A 49 21.77 -5.30 4.97
C LYS A 49 22.75 -4.11 4.91
N TYR A 50 22.44 -3.12 4.09
CA TYR A 50 23.31 -1.96 3.89
C TYR A 50 22.85 -0.70 4.65
N HIS A 51 21.78 -0.78 5.42
CA HIS A 51 21.21 0.36 6.18
C HIS A 51 20.94 1.57 5.28
N ILE A 52 20.23 1.35 4.17
CA ILE A 52 19.92 2.37 3.18
C ILE A 52 18.41 2.54 2.92
N GLU A 53 17.58 2.11 3.86
CA GLU A 53 16.12 2.17 3.75
C GLU A 53 15.64 3.60 3.44
N ASP A 54 16.24 4.59 4.12
CA ASP A 54 15.97 6.02 3.95
C ASP A 54 16.45 6.61 2.61
N LYS A 55 17.21 5.85 1.83
CA LYS A 55 17.78 6.28 0.55
C LYS A 55 17.07 5.67 -0.65
N LEU A 56 16.17 4.73 -0.42
CA LEU A 56 15.42 4.12 -1.50
C LEU A 56 14.52 5.17 -2.19
N PRO A 57 14.54 5.25 -3.53
CA PRO A 57 13.54 6.02 -4.25
C PRO A 57 12.13 5.52 -3.90
N ILE A 58 11.14 6.43 -3.82
CA ILE A 58 9.79 6.10 -3.40
C ILE A 58 9.20 4.92 -4.18
N LEU A 59 9.39 4.88 -5.50
CA LEU A 59 8.90 3.79 -6.36
C LEU A 59 9.54 2.42 -6.08
N ILE A 60 10.65 2.38 -5.33
CA ILE A 60 11.25 1.14 -4.86
C ILE A 60 10.82 0.87 -3.42
N ALA A 61 10.83 1.89 -2.57
CA ALA A 61 10.47 1.78 -1.17
C ALA A 61 9.05 1.22 -0.99
N GLU A 62 8.07 1.72 -1.72
CA GLU A 62 6.68 1.24 -1.68
C GLU A 62 6.55 -0.26 -2.03
N LYS A 63 7.49 -0.81 -2.80
CA LYS A 63 7.46 -2.21 -3.23
C LYS A 63 8.19 -3.18 -2.30
N THR A 64 8.73 -2.68 -1.19
CA THR A 64 9.45 -3.49 -0.20
C THR A 64 8.55 -4.07 0.90
N GLY A 65 7.25 -4.03 0.72
CA GLY A 65 6.27 -4.60 1.62
C GLY A 65 4.85 -4.35 1.14
N PRO A 66 3.84 -4.91 1.80
CA PRO A 66 2.46 -4.49 1.62
C PRO A 66 2.33 -3.01 1.94
N HIS A 67 1.65 -2.28 1.07
CA HIS A 67 1.43 -0.85 1.27
C HIS A 67 -0.01 -0.46 0.91
N PHE A 68 -0.43 0.63 1.48
CA PHE A 68 -1.67 1.29 1.12
C PHE A 68 -1.44 2.79 1.05
N ALA A 69 -2.13 3.45 0.15
CA ALA A 69 -2.12 4.90 0.07
C ALA A 69 -3.42 5.49 0.56
N VAL A 70 -3.33 6.58 1.30
CA VAL A 70 -4.46 7.43 1.65
C VAL A 70 -4.49 8.63 0.72
N GLY A 71 -5.69 9.02 0.29
CA GLY A 71 -5.91 10.10 -0.66
C GLY A 71 -6.37 9.59 -2.02
N ASP A 72 -5.87 10.23 -3.07
CA ASP A 72 -6.25 9.93 -4.44
C ASP A 72 -5.65 8.62 -4.94
N THR A 73 -6.33 7.96 -5.88
CA THR A 73 -5.75 6.85 -6.64
C THR A 73 -4.91 7.35 -7.81
N CYS A 74 -3.89 6.60 -8.20
CA CYS A 74 -3.06 6.89 -9.38
C CYS A 74 -3.86 6.93 -10.69
N TYR A 75 -5.02 6.28 -10.75
CA TYR A 75 -5.86 6.18 -11.94
C TYR A 75 -7.05 7.15 -11.96
N SER A 76 -7.09 8.15 -11.08
CA SER A 76 -8.21 9.08 -10.93
C SER A 76 -8.63 9.77 -12.24
N HIS A 77 -7.71 9.94 -13.18
CA HIS A 77 -7.97 10.57 -14.49
C HIS A 77 -8.06 9.59 -15.66
N SER A 78 -7.98 8.27 -15.42
CA SER A 78 -7.83 7.26 -16.48
C SER A 78 -9.12 6.54 -16.84
N GLU A 79 -10.23 6.81 -16.18
CA GLU A 79 -11.47 6.05 -16.34
C GLU A 79 -12.15 6.21 -17.72
N GLU A 80 -11.75 7.23 -18.46
CA GLU A 80 -12.21 7.44 -19.84
C GLU A 80 -11.29 6.81 -20.89
N VAL A 81 -10.14 6.27 -20.46
CA VAL A 81 -9.13 5.64 -21.32
C VAL A 81 -9.13 4.14 -21.04
N ARG A 82 -9.23 3.34 -22.11
CA ARG A 82 -9.09 1.90 -21.99
C ARG A 82 -7.65 1.55 -21.65
N LEU A 83 -7.48 0.87 -20.51
CA LEU A 83 -6.19 0.36 -20.05
C LEU A 83 -6.17 -1.16 -20.15
N PHE A 84 -5.03 -1.70 -20.49
CA PHE A 84 -4.81 -3.13 -20.59
C PHE A 84 -3.58 -3.52 -19.78
N ASN A 85 -3.66 -4.67 -19.11
CA ASN A 85 -2.50 -5.26 -18.48
C ASN A 85 -1.53 -5.84 -19.56
N PRO A 86 -0.31 -6.27 -19.18
CA PRO A 86 0.64 -6.87 -20.12
C PRO A 86 0.10 -8.10 -20.88
N ASP A 87 -0.86 -8.82 -20.31
CA ASP A 87 -1.51 -10.00 -20.94
C ASP A 87 -2.66 -9.62 -21.87
N GLY A 88 -2.89 -8.33 -22.08
CA GLY A 88 -3.94 -7.82 -22.95
C GLY A 88 -5.35 -7.86 -22.34
N LYS A 89 -5.49 -8.13 -21.05
CA LYS A 89 -6.78 -8.06 -20.33
C LYS A 89 -7.11 -6.61 -20.00
N GLU A 90 -8.32 -6.18 -20.35
CA GLU A 90 -8.80 -4.83 -20.03
C GLU A 90 -8.93 -4.65 -18.51
N ILE A 91 -8.35 -3.57 -18.00
CA ILE A 91 -8.53 -3.12 -16.62
C ILE A 91 -9.76 -2.23 -16.59
N ILE A 92 -10.85 -2.71 -15.97
CA ILE A 92 -12.12 -2.00 -15.92
C ILE A 92 -12.15 -1.17 -14.62
N ALA A 93 -12.04 0.14 -14.77
CA ALA A 93 -12.32 1.07 -13.69
C ALA A 93 -13.82 1.42 -13.65
N LYS A 94 -14.39 1.47 -12.46
CA LYS A 94 -15.78 1.90 -12.24
C LYS A 94 -15.82 3.05 -11.25
N ASP A 95 -16.64 4.03 -11.58
CA ASP A 95 -16.90 5.13 -10.65
C ASP A 95 -17.54 4.62 -9.35
N ASN A 96 -17.14 5.23 -8.25
CA ASN A 96 -17.79 5.16 -6.95
C ASN A 96 -18.51 6.49 -6.63
N GLU A 97 -19.11 6.59 -5.45
CA GLU A 97 -19.86 7.77 -5.00
C GLU A 97 -19.01 9.04 -4.93
N CYS A 98 -17.70 8.92 -4.75
CA CYS A 98 -16.77 10.05 -4.72
C CYS A 98 -16.25 10.38 -6.12
N SER A 99 -15.69 9.39 -6.83
CA SER A 99 -15.03 9.62 -8.11
C SER A 99 -15.96 10.19 -9.19
N ILE A 100 -17.24 9.78 -9.18
CA ILE A 100 -18.24 10.26 -10.15
C ILE A 100 -18.44 11.79 -10.10
N LYS A 101 -18.17 12.41 -8.95
CA LYS A 101 -18.33 13.86 -8.75
C LYS A 101 -17.36 14.69 -9.59
N ARG A 102 -16.26 14.08 -10.10
CA ARG A 102 -15.33 14.77 -11.00
C ARG A 102 -15.99 15.26 -12.29
N LYS A 103 -17.08 14.63 -12.69
CA LYS A 103 -17.85 15.03 -13.89
C LYS A 103 -18.58 16.37 -13.71
N GLU A 104 -18.82 16.76 -12.46
CA GLU A 104 -19.38 18.06 -12.11
C GLU A 104 -18.27 19.08 -11.83
N ASP A 105 -17.31 18.67 -10.98
CA ASP A 105 -16.19 19.48 -10.54
C ASP A 105 -15.09 18.54 -10.04
N SER A 106 -13.90 18.63 -10.63
CA SER A 106 -12.77 17.79 -10.27
C SER A 106 -12.38 17.92 -8.78
N HIS A 107 -12.49 19.12 -8.21
CA HIS A 107 -12.19 19.36 -6.79
C HIS A 107 -13.12 18.62 -5.82
N LYS A 108 -14.28 18.15 -6.29
CA LYS A 108 -15.17 17.32 -5.46
C LYS A 108 -14.75 15.87 -5.37
N ALA A 109 -13.88 15.41 -6.25
CA ALA A 109 -13.45 14.03 -6.34
C ALA A 109 -11.99 13.83 -5.94
N TYR A 110 -11.16 14.88 -6.05
CA TYR A 110 -9.71 14.80 -5.80
C TYR A 110 -9.34 15.56 -4.54
N PHE A 111 -8.48 14.93 -3.73
CA PHE A 111 -7.97 15.48 -2.47
C PHE A 111 -6.61 16.16 -2.65
N ASN A 112 -5.99 16.00 -3.81
CA ASN A 112 -4.65 16.48 -4.15
C ASN A 112 -3.56 15.97 -3.18
N CYS A 113 -3.76 14.77 -2.68
CA CYS A 113 -2.76 14.09 -1.87
C CYS A 113 -2.79 12.57 -2.15
N HIS A 114 -1.63 11.96 -2.01
CA HIS A 114 -1.42 10.53 -2.12
C HIS A 114 -0.23 10.19 -1.22
N THR A 115 -0.49 9.49 -0.14
CA THR A 115 0.55 9.17 0.84
C THR A 115 0.60 7.67 1.03
N ASP A 116 1.71 7.06 0.60
CA ASP A 116 1.97 5.64 0.77
C ASP A 116 2.43 5.33 2.18
N ILE A 117 1.88 4.26 2.72
CA ILE A 117 2.26 3.69 4.01
C ILE A 117 2.64 2.24 3.75
N THR A 118 3.93 1.95 3.80
CA THR A 118 4.48 0.61 3.60
C THR A 118 4.72 -0.05 4.94
N ILE A 119 4.31 -1.31 5.07
CA ILE A 119 4.58 -2.14 6.24
C ILE A 119 5.77 -3.05 5.88
N PRO A 120 6.93 -2.89 6.53
CA PRO A 120 8.10 -3.73 6.26
C PRO A 120 7.81 -5.20 6.56
N TYR A 121 8.43 -6.11 5.82
CA TYR A 121 8.20 -7.55 6.01
C TYR A 121 8.56 -8.04 7.42
N ASP A 122 9.60 -7.49 8.04
CA ASP A 122 10.05 -7.85 9.38
C ASP A 122 9.15 -7.34 10.52
N GLU A 123 8.17 -6.47 10.19
CA GLU A 123 7.15 -5.98 11.10
C GLU A 123 5.76 -6.56 10.80
N LEU A 124 5.67 -7.39 9.77
CA LEU A 124 4.41 -7.92 9.25
C LEU A 124 4.10 -9.29 9.84
N GLY A 125 2.97 -9.43 10.56
CA GLY A 125 2.48 -10.69 11.05
C GLY A 125 1.79 -11.50 9.94
N GLU A 126 0.62 -11.04 9.50
CA GLU A 126 -0.21 -11.79 8.54
C GLU A 126 -0.85 -10.86 7.50
N VAL A 127 -0.90 -11.36 6.25
CA VAL A 127 -1.80 -10.86 5.20
C VAL A 127 -2.55 -12.04 4.62
N SER A 128 -3.86 -12.00 4.69
CA SER A 128 -4.74 -13.04 4.14
C SER A 128 -5.93 -12.44 3.39
N VAL A 129 -6.53 -13.24 2.52
CA VAL A 129 -7.76 -12.92 1.81
C VAL A 129 -8.88 -13.77 2.36
N VAL A 130 -9.98 -13.13 2.72
CA VAL A 130 -11.24 -13.81 3.03
C VAL A 130 -12.12 -13.79 1.80
N THR A 131 -12.46 -14.98 1.30
CA THR A 131 -13.30 -15.12 0.11
C THR A 131 -14.78 -14.86 0.42
N MET A 132 -15.60 -14.75 -0.61
CA MET A 132 -17.06 -14.64 -0.44
C MET A 132 -17.70 -15.89 0.20
N THR A 133 -16.98 -16.99 0.25
CA THR A 133 -17.40 -18.25 0.91
C THR A 133 -16.77 -18.40 2.31
N GLU A 134 -16.25 -17.31 2.86
CA GLU A 134 -15.61 -17.27 4.18
C GLU A 134 -14.33 -18.14 4.29
N GLU A 135 -13.79 -18.59 3.19
CA GLU A 135 -12.49 -19.26 3.17
C GLU A 135 -11.38 -18.24 3.38
N VAL A 136 -10.44 -18.53 4.27
CA VAL A 136 -9.26 -17.70 4.53
C VAL A 136 -8.08 -18.27 3.76
N ILE A 137 -7.51 -17.45 2.88
CA ILE A 137 -6.32 -17.81 2.09
C ILE A 137 -5.16 -16.95 2.57
N PRO A 138 -4.18 -17.51 3.29
CA PRO A 138 -3.01 -16.77 3.71
C PRO A 138 -2.11 -16.46 2.50
N ILE A 139 -1.56 -15.25 2.47
CA ILE A 139 -0.62 -14.79 1.46
C ILE A 139 0.76 -14.63 2.08
N ILE A 140 0.83 -13.97 3.24
CA ILE A 140 2.06 -13.74 4.00
C ILE A 140 1.79 -14.11 5.46
N GLU A 141 2.72 -14.83 6.08
CA GLU A 141 2.76 -15.13 7.50
C GLU A 141 4.16 -14.84 8.02
N GLU A 142 4.26 -14.14 9.16
CA GLU A 142 5.54 -13.76 9.79
C GLU A 142 6.55 -13.18 8.77
N GLY A 143 6.05 -12.29 7.91
CA GLY A 143 6.84 -11.63 6.87
C GLY A 143 7.26 -12.49 5.68
N ARG A 144 6.79 -13.73 5.58
CA ARG A 144 7.13 -14.69 4.52
C ARG A 144 5.93 -14.97 3.63
N PHE A 145 6.15 -15.08 2.33
CA PHE A 145 5.11 -15.50 1.38
C PHE A 145 4.80 -16.98 1.56
N VAL A 146 3.55 -17.30 1.85
CA VAL A 146 3.04 -18.67 2.03
C VAL A 146 2.05 -19.09 0.95
N LEU A 147 1.60 -18.14 0.12
CA LEU A 147 0.71 -18.44 -1.00
C LEU A 147 1.43 -19.30 -2.03
N ALA A 148 0.80 -20.41 -2.43
CA ALA A 148 1.34 -21.33 -3.41
C ALA A 148 1.69 -20.62 -4.74
N GLY A 149 2.92 -20.84 -5.23
CA GLY A 149 3.47 -20.18 -6.41
C GLY A 149 4.18 -18.86 -6.13
N CYS A 150 4.30 -18.44 -4.87
CA CYS A 150 5.02 -17.25 -4.44
C CYS A 150 6.31 -17.57 -3.67
N GLU A 151 6.72 -18.83 -3.60
CA GLU A 151 7.84 -19.30 -2.79
C GLU A 151 9.17 -18.64 -3.17
N GLU A 152 9.37 -18.34 -4.46
CA GLU A 152 10.60 -17.69 -4.96
C GLU A 152 10.82 -16.29 -4.35
N LEU A 153 9.74 -15.64 -3.90
CA LEU A 153 9.84 -14.33 -3.25
C LEU A 153 10.54 -14.40 -1.89
N ASN A 154 10.64 -15.59 -1.31
CA ASN A 154 11.35 -15.80 -0.04
C ASN A 154 12.87 -15.99 -0.21
N ALA A 155 13.35 -16.27 -1.42
CA ALA A 155 14.75 -16.58 -1.66
C ALA A 155 15.74 -15.50 -1.15
N PRO A 156 15.47 -14.18 -1.27
CA PRO A 156 16.36 -13.17 -0.70
C PRO A 156 16.50 -13.23 0.82
N PHE A 157 15.43 -13.55 1.55
CA PHE A 157 15.45 -13.67 3.01
C PHE A 157 16.31 -14.87 3.47
N ASP A 158 16.30 -15.97 2.69
CA ASP A 158 17.05 -17.18 3.03
C ASP A 158 18.55 -16.99 2.81
N GLN A 159 18.94 -16.14 1.86
CA GLN A 159 20.35 -15.81 1.61
C GLN A 159 20.95 -14.93 2.70
N GLU A 160 20.18 -14.02 3.31
CA GLU A 160 20.65 -13.18 4.39
C GLU A 160 20.94 -13.98 5.68
N SER A 161 20.21 -15.08 5.91
CA SER A 161 20.42 -15.93 7.08
C SER A 161 21.68 -16.80 7.02
N MET A 162 22.40 -16.78 5.88
CA MET A 162 23.61 -17.61 5.65
C MET A 162 24.92 -16.84 5.73
N ASP A 163 24.89 -15.50 5.86
CA ASP A 163 26.02 -14.59 6.01
C ASP A 163 26.13 -14.09 7.47
#